data_bfb1fb655a874520415f697c3a19dc9d
#
_entry.id   bfb1fb655a874520415f697c3a19dc9d
#
_cell.length_a   1.000
_cell.length_b   1.000
_cell.length_c   1.000
_cell.angle_alpha   90.00
_cell.angle_beta   90.00
_cell.angle_gamma   90.00
#
_symmetry.space_group_name_H-M   'P 1'
#
loop_
_entity.id
_entity.type
_entity.pdbx_description
1 polymer ?
#
loop_
_entity_poly.entity_id
_entity_poly.type
_entity_poly.pdbx_seq_one_letter_code
_entity_poly.pdbx_strand_id
1 'polypeptide(L)'
;MKNPKFLLLFLVGFFIPTAQSQRKMITPEFLQKGDTVGIVATARKIDAVTLQPAVKLLESWGLHVVLGKTIGKEENQLAGPDWLRATDFQEMLDNPKIKAIWAAKGGYGTVRIIDRIDFTQFKKKPKWICGFSDVTVLHSHLNNMGIETLHSLMAVSAKTATPEAIETFRKALFGQNLEYKLPASPYNKTGKAKGELVGGNLSVLYSVMGSKSEIDYKGKILFIEDLDEYLYHIDRMLMNLRRNGYFDGLKAVVIGGMTEMNDNDIPWGKDALQIVQDVLKDYKFPIIYNFPAGHIKDNRAMILGKTVSIDVTATGSTVKFE
;
A
#
# COMPACT_ATOMS: atom_id res chain seq x y z
N MET A 1 -54.06 13.42 53.77
CA MET A 1 -52.78 13.68 53.03
C MET A 1 -52.36 12.38 52.35
N LYS A 2 -52.47 12.32 51.01
CA LYS A 2 -52.15 11.12 50.21
C LYS A 2 -50.78 11.33 49.55
N ASN A 3 -49.81 10.47 49.87
CA ASN A 3 -48.48 10.49 49.25
C ASN A 3 -48.57 9.87 47.83
N PRO A 4 -48.05 10.51 46.77
CA PRO A 4 -47.86 9.88 45.47
C PRO A 4 -46.58 9.07 45.47
N LYS A 5 -46.69 7.76 45.15
CA LYS A 5 -45.53 6.90 44.86
C LYS A 5 -45.03 7.20 43.45
N PHE A 6 -43.84 7.74 43.34
CA PHE A 6 -43.12 7.90 42.09
C PHE A 6 -42.56 6.51 41.66
N LEU A 7 -43.07 6.00 40.56
CA LEU A 7 -42.57 4.77 39.90
C LEU A 7 -41.44 5.20 38.95
N LEU A 8 -40.20 4.91 39.30
CA LEU A 8 -39.00 5.16 38.45
C LEU A 8 -38.88 3.97 37.45
N LEU A 9 -39.24 4.22 36.20
CA LEU A 9 -39.02 3.25 35.11
C LEU A 9 -37.54 3.35 34.67
N PHE A 10 -36.74 2.31 34.96
CA PHE A 10 -35.41 2.13 34.40
C PHE A 10 -35.52 1.60 32.95
N LEU A 11 -35.29 2.44 31.97
CA LEU A 11 -35.09 2.00 30.58
C LEU A 11 -33.68 1.41 30.46
N VAL A 12 -33.59 0.10 30.48
CA VAL A 12 -32.36 -0.64 30.11
C VAL A 12 -32.24 -0.63 28.59
N GLY A 13 -31.45 0.30 28.07
CA GLY A 13 -31.10 0.32 26.66
C GLY A 13 -30.23 -0.89 26.32
N PHE A 14 -30.76 -1.86 25.60
CA PHE A 14 -29.99 -2.92 24.99
C PHE A 14 -29.13 -2.32 23.87
N PHE A 15 -27.83 -2.09 24.13
CA PHE A 15 -26.85 -1.89 23.09
C PHE A 15 -26.67 -3.21 22.32
N ILE A 16 -27.34 -3.34 21.18
CA ILE A 16 -27.04 -4.41 20.22
C ILE A 16 -25.78 -3.97 19.49
N PRO A 17 -24.64 -4.64 19.67
CA PRO A 17 -23.46 -4.33 18.85
C PRO A 17 -23.83 -4.68 17.40
N THR A 18 -23.97 -3.69 16.55
CA THR A 18 -24.05 -3.90 15.10
C THR A 18 -22.72 -4.50 14.68
N ALA A 19 -22.70 -5.80 14.43
CA ALA A 19 -21.59 -6.46 13.76
C ALA A 19 -21.46 -5.78 12.39
N GLN A 20 -20.50 -4.88 12.28
CA GLN A 20 -20.16 -4.25 11.00
C GLN A 20 -19.66 -5.37 10.10
N SER A 21 -20.50 -5.80 9.16
CA SER A 21 -20.16 -6.82 8.18
C SER A 21 -18.88 -6.38 7.49
N GLN A 22 -17.81 -7.16 7.68
CA GLN A 22 -16.53 -6.88 7.04
C GLN A 22 -16.76 -6.90 5.53
N ARG A 23 -16.57 -5.77 4.87
CA ARG A 23 -16.81 -5.62 3.43
C ARG A 23 -15.91 -6.61 2.70
N LYS A 24 -16.50 -7.47 1.86
CA LYS A 24 -15.74 -8.43 1.06
C LYS A 24 -14.94 -7.66 0.02
N MET A 25 -13.60 -7.80 0.06
CA MET A 25 -12.70 -7.23 -0.94
C MET A 25 -12.89 -7.93 -2.28
N ILE A 26 -12.78 -7.17 -3.36
CA ILE A 26 -12.82 -7.66 -4.73
C ILE A 26 -11.39 -7.83 -5.21
N THR A 27 -11.02 -9.06 -5.54
CA THR A 27 -9.76 -9.39 -6.21
C THR A 27 -9.95 -9.17 -7.72
N PRO A 28 -9.16 -8.30 -8.39
CA PRO A 28 -9.17 -8.21 -9.84
C PRO A 28 -8.84 -9.54 -10.52
N GLU A 29 -9.32 -9.75 -11.75
CA GLU A 29 -9.00 -10.95 -12.52
C GLU A 29 -7.48 -11.13 -12.66
N PHE A 30 -6.97 -12.34 -12.39
CA PHE A 30 -5.56 -12.66 -12.61
C PHE A 30 -5.24 -12.69 -14.10
N LEU A 31 -4.02 -12.28 -14.43
CA LEU A 31 -3.58 -12.22 -15.81
C LEU A 31 -3.35 -13.62 -16.41
N GLN A 32 -3.57 -13.70 -17.71
CA GLN A 32 -3.26 -14.86 -18.55
C GLN A 32 -2.35 -14.42 -19.70
N LYS A 33 -1.67 -15.39 -20.34
CA LYS A 33 -0.91 -15.11 -21.57
C LYS A 33 -1.84 -14.49 -22.62
N GLY A 34 -1.37 -13.44 -23.28
CA GLY A 34 -2.15 -12.66 -24.25
C GLY A 34 -2.86 -11.45 -23.64
N ASP A 35 -2.93 -11.33 -22.30
CA ASP A 35 -3.50 -10.13 -21.67
C ASP A 35 -2.61 -8.90 -21.86
N THR A 36 -3.21 -7.73 -21.75
CA THR A 36 -2.54 -6.44 -21.94
C THR A 36 -2.33 -5.73 -20.60
N VAL A 37 -1.11 -5.24 -20.39
CA VAL A 37 -0.72 -4.37 -19.27
C VAL A 37 -0.48 -2.96 -19.79
N GLY A 38 -1.12 -1.96 -19.17
CA GLY A 38 -0.83 -0.55 -19.41
C GLY A 38 0.31 -0.07 -18.50
N ILE A 39 1.27 0.67 -19.04
CA ILE A 39 2.30 1.37 -18.24
C ILE A 39 2.05 2.87 -18.36
N VAL A 40 1.84 3.56 -17.24
CA VAL A 40 1.48 4.99 -17.20
C VAL A 40 2.23 5.72 -16.10
N ALA A 41 2.57 7.00 -16.32
CA ALA A 41 3.22 7.84 -15.32
C ALA A 41 2.20 8.79 -14.66
N THR A 42 1.83 8.50 -13.43
CA THR A 42 0.93 9.36 -12.63
C THR A 42 1.65 10.48 -11.90
N ALA A 43 2.99 10.42 -11.80
CA ALA A 43 3.83 11.34 -11.05
C ALA A 43 4.99 11.88 -11.90
N ARG A 44 6.23 11.44 -11.60
CA ARG A 44 7.44 11.97 -12.24
C ARG A 44 7.58 11.50 -13.69
N LYS A 45 8.23 12.36 -14.51
CA LYS A 45 8.57 12.10 -15.91
C LYS A 45 9.50 10.88 -16.06
N ILE A 46 9.33 10.18 -17.15
CA ILE A 46 10.16 9.07 -17.58
C ILE A 46 10.03 8.88 -19.10
N ASP A 47 11.10 8.47 -19.75
CA ASP A 47 11.13 8.20 -21.17
C ASP A 47 10.87 6.72 -21.49
N ALA A 48 10.49 6.44 -22.74
CA ALA A 48 10.19 5.09 -23.20
C ALA A 48 11.42 4.18 -23.26
N VAL A 49 12.62 4.73 -23.43
CA VAL A 49 13.86 3.95 -23.51
C VAL A 49 14.17 3.34 -22.13
N THR A 50 14.01 4.13 -21.08
CA THR A 50 14.17 3.69 -19.69
C THR A 50 13.19 2.54 -19.33
N LEU A 51 12.01 2.47 -19.96
CA LEU A 51 11.00 1.46 -19.70
C LEU A 51 11.19 0.15 -20.53
N GLN A 52 12.13 0.11 -21.47
CA GLN A 52 12.35 -1.08 -22.32
C GLN A 52 12.59 -2.37 -21.53
N PRO A 53 13.35 -2.39 -20.39
CA PRO A 53 13.47 -3.58 -19.57
C PRO A 53 12.12 -4.07 -19.01
N ALA A 54 11.23 -3.17 -18.62
CA ALA A 54 9.89 -3.50 -18.12
C ALA A 54 9.01 -4.07 -19.23
N VAL A 55 9.03 -3.48 -20.42
CA VAL A 55 8.31 -3.97 -21.60
C VAL A 55 8.77 -5.41 -21.92
N LYS A 56 10.08 -5.63 -22.07
CA LYS A 56 10.65 -6.95 -22.34
C LYS A 56 10.30 -7.98 -21.26
N LEU A 57 10.28 -7.55 -19.99
CA LEU A 57 9.91 -8.41 -18.88
C LEU A 57 8.47 -8.93 -19.03
N LEU A 58 7.51 -8.02 -19.27
CA LEU A 58 6.10 -8.40 -19.45
C LEU A 58 5.90 -9.27 -20.71
N GLU A 59 6.55 -8.92 -21.82
CA GLU A 59 6.53 -9.71 -23.07
C GLU A 59 7.10 -11.12 -22.86
N SER A 60 8.15 -11.26 -22.03
CA SER A 60 8.71 -12.57 -21.68
C SER A 60 7.73 -13.47 -20.91
N TRP A 61 6.74 -12.88 -20.25
CA TRP A 61 5.64 -13.59 -19.59
C TRP A 61 4.47 -13.87 -20.55
N GLY A 62 4.57 -13.45 -21.82
CA GLY A 62 3.53 -13.61 -22.82
C GLY A 62 2.43 -12.56 -22.76
N LEU A 63 2.70 -11.40 -22.16
CA LEU A 63 1.76 -10.28 -22.04
C LEU A 63 2.01 -9.25 -23.16
N HIS A 64 0.97 -8.51 -23.53
CA HIS A 64 1.08 -7.33 -24.37
C HIS A 64 1.25 -6.07 -23.53
N VAL A 65 1.95 -5.07 -24.06
CA VAL A 65 2.21 -3.81 -23.34
C VAL A 65 1.69 -2.63 -24.14
N VAL A 66 1.00 -1.73 -23.44
CA VAL A 66 0.59 -0.41 -23.96
C VAL A 66 1.22 0.67 -23.09
N LEU A 67 1.99 1.56 -23.71
CA LEU A 67 2.54 2.73 -23.02
C LEU A 67 1.52 3.87 -23.05
N GLY A 68 1.33 4.53 -21.93
CA GLY A 68 0.49 5.69 -21.78
C GLY A 68 1.03 6.92 -22.49
N LYS A 69 0.15 7.88 -22.76
CA LYS A 69 0.49 9.17 -23.38
C LYS A 69 1.41 10.04 -22.53
N THR A 70 1.47 9.79 -21.23
CA THR A 70 2.35 10.48 -20.27
C THR A 70 3.81 10.06 -20.40
N ILE A 71 4.10 8.91 -21.03
CA ILE A 71 5.47 8.45 -21.23
C ILE A 71 6.16 9.36 -22.25
N GLY A 72 7.33 9.92 -21.88
CA GLY A 72 8.06 10.89 -22.67
C GLY A 72 7.53 12.32 -22.58
N LYS A 73 6.52 12.57 -21.73
CA LYS A 73 6.04 13.94 -21.47
C LYS A 73 6.72 14.51 -20.24
N GLU A 74 6.87 15.82 -20.25
CA GLU A 74 7.47 16.52 -19.09
C GLU A 74 6.85 17.90 -18.88
N GLU A 75 6.67 18.23 -17.62
CA GLU A 75 6.41 19.55 -17.09
C GLU A 75 7.23 19.69 -15.81
N ASN A 76 8.43 20.27 -15.92
CA ASN A 76 9.45 20.24 -14.85
C ASN A 76 9.78 18.79 -14.45
N GLN A 77 9.44 18.39 -13.21
CA GLN A 77 9.67 17.00 -12.74
C GLN A 77 8.54 16.04 -13.06
N LEU A 78 7.35 16.53 -13.46
CA LEU A 78 6.16 15.74 -13.69
C LEU A 78 6.08 15.19 -15.11
N ALA A 79 5.35 14.11 -15.31
CA ALA A 79 5.06 13.51 -16.60
C ALA A 79 3.93 14.28 -17.34
N GLY A 80 4.12 15.58 -17.49
CA GLY A 80 3.13 16.51 -18.01
C GLY A 80 2.15 17.07 -16.96
N PRO A 81 1.25 17.96 -17.36
CA PRO A 81 0.30 18.64 -16.48
C PRO A 81 -0.71 17.67 -15.86
N ASP A 82 -1.32 18.09 -14.74
CA ASP A 82 -2.28 17.26 -13.98
C ASP A 82 -3.40 16.71 -14.85
N TRP A 83 -3.94 17.53 -15.77
CA TRP A 83 -5.03 17.09 -16.66
C TRP A 83 -4.59 15.95 -17.58
N LEU A 84 -3.36 15.98 -18.12
CA LEU A 84 -2.85 14.93 -19.01
C LEU A 84 -2.65 13.62 -18.22
N ARG A 85 -2.05 13.69 -17.03
CA ARG A 85 -1.82 12.51 -16.20
C ARG A 85 -3.13 11.87 -15.73
N ALA A 86 -4.12 12.70 -15.38
CA ALA A 86 -5.46 12.22 -15.03
C ALA A 86 -6.16 11.56 -16.23
N THR A 87 -6.17 12.22 -17.40
CA THR A 87 -6.82 11.68 -18.61
C THR A 87 -6.17 10.38 -19.07
N ASP A 88 -4.83 10.32 -19.09
CA ASP A 88 -4.10 9.12 -19.50
C ASP A 88 -4.39 7.93 -18.57
N PHE A 89 -4.37 8.17 -17.25
CA PHE A 89 -4.73 7.14 -16.27
C PHE A 89 -6.19 6.71 -16.41
N GLN A 90 -7.13 7.66 -16.65
CA GLN A 90 -8.54 7.37 -16.87
C GLN A 90 -8.74 6.50 -18.13
N GLU A 91 -8.09 6.84 -19.24
CA GLU A 91 -8.14 6.05 -20.46
C GLU A 91 -7.66 4.61 -20.24
N MET A 92 -6.61 4.40 -19.43
CA MET A 92 -6.13 3.08 -19.04
C MET A 92 -7.16 2.33 -18.16
N LEU A 93 -7.81 3.03 -17.24
CA LEU A 93 -8.87 2.45 -16.41
C LEU A 93 -10.07 2.01 -17.24
N ASP A 94 -10.48 2.81 -18.21
CA ASP A 94 -11.69 2.58 -19.01
C ASP A 94 -11.47 1.60 -20.17
N ASN A 95 -10.22 1.39 -20.61
CA ASN A 95 -9.92 0.49 -21.71
C ASN A 95 -10.16 -0.99 -21.33
N PRO A 96 -11.18 -1.68 -21.88
CA PRO A 96 -11.52 -3.04 -21.49
C PRO A 96 -10.46 -4.10 -21.87
N LYS A 97 -9.53 -3.76 -22.76
CA LYS A 97 -8.42 -4.65 -23.15
C LYS A 97 -7.31 -4.70 -22.11
N ILE A 98 -7.17 -3.64 -21.30
CA ILE A 98 -6.14 -3.57 -20.25
C ILE A 98 -6.62 -4.32 -19.02
N LYS A 99 -5.82 -5.25 -18.51
CA LYS A 99 -6.09 -6.08 -17.33
C LYS A 99 -5.33 -5.64 -16.09
N ALA A 100 -4.19 -4.99 -16.26
CA ALA A 100 -3.41 -4.39 -15.19
C ALA A 100 -2.84 -3.04 -15.64
N ILE A 101 -2.66 -2.12 -14.69
CA ILE A 101 -1.99 -0.84 -14.89
C ILE A 101 -0.77 -0.82 -13.97
N TRP A 102 0.41 -0.73 -14.57
CA TRP A 102 1.67 -0.70 -13.87
C TRP A 102 2.24 0.72 -13.88
N ALA A 103 2.44 1.30 -12.68
CA ALA A 103 3.00 2.63 -12.57
C ALA A 103 4.44 2.65 -13.10
N ALA A 104 4.71 3.59 -13.98
CA ALA A 104 6.01 3.73 -14.63
C ALA A 104 7.08 4.16 -13.61
N LYS A 105 6.79 5.18 -12.80
CA LYS A 105 7.68 5.78 -11.81
C LYS A 105 6.87 6.52 -10.74
N GLY A 106 7.37 6.57 -9.52
CA GLY A 106 6.80 7.33 -8.41
C GLY A 106 7.34 8.76 -8.30
N GLY A 107 7.54 9.18 -7.08
CA GLY A 107 7.96 10.51 -6.67
C GLY A 107 6.84 11.27 -6.01
N TYR A 108 6.29 12.30 -6.63
CA TYR A 108 5.15 13.06 -6.15
C TYR A 108 4.25 13.45 -7.33
N GLY A 109 2.94 13.30 -7.21
CA GLY A 109 2.03 13.77 -8.25
C GLY A 109 0.69 13.04 -8.31
N THR A 110 0.59 11.78 -7.87
CA THR A 110 -0.65 11.00 -7.91
C THR A 110 -1.76 11.63 -7.05
N VAL A 111 -1.43 12.19 -5.90
CA VAL A 111 -2.39 12.89 -5.02
C VAL A 111 -3.04 14.11 -5.71
N ARG A 112 -2.37 14.73 -6.69
CA ARG A 112 -2.88 15.89 -7.43
C ARG A 112 -3.97 15.54 -8.43
N ILE A 113 -4.03 14.27 -8.83
CA ILE A 113 -4.93 13.80 -9.89
C ILE A 113 -6.04 12.87 -9.37
N ILE A 114 -5.90 12.29 -8.17
CA ILE A 114 -6.82 11.26 -7.66
C ILE A 114 -8.29 11.69 -7.66
N ASP A 115 -8.58 12.94 -7.29
CA ASP A 115 -9.95 13.48 -7.25
C ASP A 115 -10.54 13.83 -8.63
N ARG A 116 -9.73 13.72 -9.70
CA ARG A 116 -10.15 13.92 -11.10
C ARG A 116 -10.50 12.60 -11.80
N ILE A 117 -10.29 11.47 -11.14
CA ILE A 117 -10.51 10.14 -11.71
C ILE A 117 -11.92 9.65 -11.38
N ASP A 118 -12.64 9.20 -12.40
CA ASP A 118 -13.91 8.51 -12.22
C ASP A 118 -13.70 7.00 -12.17
N PHE A 119 -13.92 6.42 -10.99
CA PHE A 119 -13.81 4.98 -10.74
C PHE A 119 -15.12 4.21 -10.96
N THR A 120 -16.18 4.85 -11.48
CA THR A 120 -17.52 4.24 -11.61
C THR A 120 -17.51 2.98 -12.47
N GLN A 121 -16.85 3.01 -13.62
CA GLN A 121 -16.73 1.83 -14.50
C GLN A 121 -15.69 0.83 -13.96
N PHE A 122 -14.58 1.34 -13.43
CA PHE A 122 -13.54 0.51 -12.82
C PHE A 122 -14.09 -0.39 -11.69
N LYS A 123 -15.00 0.12 -10.85
CA LYS A 123 -15.65 -0.67 -9.78
C LYS A 123 -16.42 -1.89 -10.30
N LYS A 124 -16.98 -1.82 -11.50
CA LYS A 124 -17.74 -2.93 -12.08
C LYS A 124 -16.83 -4.05 -12.60
N LYS A 125 -15.65 -3.69 -13.08
CA LYS A 125 -14.64 -4.61 -13.58
C LYS A 125 -13.24 -4.11 -13.19
N PRO A 126 -12.82 -4.30 -11.94
CA PRO A 126 -11.54 -3.79 -11.47
C PRO A 126 -10.36 -4.50 -12.15
N LYS A 127 -9.26 -3.76 -12.25
CA LYS A 127 -7.97 -4.18 -12.80
C LYS A 127 -6.91 -4.08 -11.72
N TRP A 128 -5.83 -4.83 -11.85
CA TRP A 128 -4.68 -4.67 -10.98
C TRP A 128 -4.05 -3.29 -11.16
N ILE A 129 -3.92 -2.54 -10.07
CA ILE A 129 -3.11 -1.32 -10.00
C ILE A 129 -1.83 -1.69 -9.27
N CYS A 130 -0.69 -1.56 -9.97
CA CYS A 130 0.60 -2.07 -9.54
C CYS A 130 1.61 -0.94 -9.37
N GLY A 131 2.35 -0.95 -8.28
CA GLY A 131 3.38 0.02 -7.96
C GLY A 131 3.55 0.20 -6.46
N PHE A 132 4.34 1.19 -6.04
CA PHE A 132 4.58 1.54 -4.64
C PHE A 132 4.90 3.04 -4.50
N SER A 133 5.39 3.50 -3.34
CA SER A 133 5.76 4.90 -3.15
C SER A 133 4.54 5.83 -3.35
N ASP A 134 4.60 6.81 -4.25
CA ASP A 134 3.51 7.73 -4.58
C ASP A 134 2.19 7.01 -5.01
N VAL A 135 2.28 5.75 -5.50
CA VAL A 135 1.12 4.90 -5.83
C VAL A 135 0.32 4.51 -4.58
N THR A 136 0.87 4.67 -3.38
CA THR A 136 0.15 4.47 -2.12
C THR A 136 -1.16 5.25 -2.07
N VAL A 137 -1.25 6.42 -2.70
CA VAL A 137 -2.51 7.18 -2.84
C VAL A 137 -3.59 6.34 -3.51
N LEU A 138 -3.24 5.66 -4.62
CA LEU A 138 -4.17 4.78 -5.35
C LEU A 138 -4.51 3.53 -4.53
N HIS A 139 -3.51 2.93 -3.88
CA HIS A 139 -3.75 1.76 -3.02
C HIS A 139 -4.75 2.08 -1.91
N SER A 140 -4.51 3.14 -1.16
CA SER A 140 -5.39 3.58 -0.07
C SER A 140 -6.81 3.87 -0.56
N HIS A 141 -6.91 4.65 -1.65
CA HIS A 141 -8.20 5.04 -2.22
C HIS A 141 -9.01 3.83 -2.69
N LEU A 142 -8.38 2.90 -3.42
CA LEU A 142 -9.04 1.72 -3.97
C LEU A 142 -9.35 0.66 -2.91
N ASN A 143 -8.50 0.48 -1.90
CA ASN A 143 -8.81 -0.38 -0.77
C ASN A 143 -10.04 0.12 -0.01
N ASN A 144 -10.20 1.44 0.16
CA ASN A 144 -11.43 2.04 0.71
C ASN A 144 -12.66 1.75 -0.16
N MET A 145 -12.48 1.53 -1.46
CA MET A 145 -13.55 1.12 -2.37
C MET A 145 -13.82 -0.39 -2.33
N GLY A 146 -13.04 -1.15 -1.57
CA GLY A 146 -13.15 -2.61 -1.45
C GLY A 146 -12.49 -3.36 -2.59
N ILE A 147 -11.42 -2.82 -3.19
CA ILE A 147 -10.71 -3.43 -4.31
C ILE A 147 -9.26 -3.69 -3.89
N GLU A 148 -8.80 -4.93 -4.10
CA GLU A 148 -7.41 -5.30 -3.89
C GLU A 148 -6.49 -4.63 -4.91
N THR A 149 -5.28 -4.27 -4.48
CA THR A 149 -4.24 -3.63 -5.31
C THR A 149 -2.89 -4.29 -5.06
N LEU A 150 -1.89 -4.02 -5.89
CA LEU A 150 -0.61 -4.71 -5.83
C LEU A 150 0.53 -3.73 -5.52
N HIS A 151 0.96 -3.67 -4.26
CA HIS A 151 2.24 -3.08 -3.90
C HIS A 151 3.35 -3.93 -4.53
N SER A 152 4.17 -3.36 -5.38
CA SER A 152 5.21 -4.07 -6.11
C SER A 152 6.23 -3.10 -6.71
N LEU A 153 7.32 -3.63 -7.26
CA LEU A 153 8.24 -2.80 -8.03
C LEU A 153 7.51 -1.97 -9.09
N MET A 154 8.03 -0.79 -9.43
CA MET A 154 7.59 0.01 -10.57
C MET A 154 8.30 -0.39 -11.85
N ALA A 155 7.75 0.00 -13.01
CA ALA A 155 8.34 -0.35 -14.30
C ALA A 155 9.79 0.16 -14.46
N VAL A 156 10.12 1.34 -13.92
CA VAL A 156 11.49 1.88 -13.90
C VAL A 156 12.48 0.96 -13.18
N SER A 157 12.03 0.21 -12.19
CA SER A 157 12.88 -0.67 -11.37
C SER A 157 13.12 -2.04 -11.99
N ALA A 158 12.46 -2.40 -13.10
CA ALA A 158 12.53 -3.73 -13.69
C ALA A 158 13.96 -4.18 -14.04
N LYS A 159 14.87 -3.23 -14.35
CA LYS A 159 16.28 -3.53 -14.66
C LYS A 159 17.12 -3.83 -13.42
N THR A 160 16.77 -3.29 -12.26
CA THR A 160 17.62 -3.29 -11.05
C THR A 160 17.05 -4.09 -9.90
N ALA A 161 15.80 -4.52 -10.01
CA ALA A 161 15.13 -5.35 -9.01
C ALA A 161 15.77 -6.75 -8.92
N THR A 162 15.67 -7.36 -7.74
CA THR A 162 16.13 -8.73 -7.54
C THR A 162 15.25 -9.75 -8.27
N PRO A 163 15.77 -10.94 -8.60
CA PRO A 163 14.95 -12.03 -9.16
C PRO A 163 13.73 -12.36 -8.28
N GLU A 164 13.87 -12.29 -6.95
CA GLU A 164 12.81 -12.57 -5.99
C GLU A 164 11.69 -11.52 -6.07
N ALA A 165 12.04 -10.24 -6.17
CA ALA A 165 11.07 -9.16 -6.35
C ALA A 165 10.28 -9.34 -7.67
N ILE A 166 10.98 -9.65 -8.77
CA ILE A 166 10.37 -9.91 -10.08
C ILE A 166 9.46 -11.13 -10.02
N GLU A 167 9.92 -12.23 -9.41
CA GLU A 167 9.14 -13.47 -9.33
C GLU A 167 7.89 -13.32 -8.47
N THR A 168 7.97 -12.59 -7.34
CA THR A 168 6.78 -12.34 -6.51
C THR A 168 5.77 -11.44 -7.22
N PHE A 169 6.23 -10.47 -8.01
CA PHE A 169 5.35 -9.65 -8.87
C PHE A 169 4.65 -10.51 -9.92
N ARG A 170 5.37 -11.38 -10.61
CA ARG A 170 4.80 -12.34 -11.56
C ARG A 170 3.77 -13.24 -10.89
N LYS A 171 4.14 -13.87 -9.76
CA LYS A 171 3.23 -14.75 -9.00
C LYS A 171 1.93 -14.04 -8.63
N ALA A 172 2.01 -12.81 -8.13
CA ALA A 172 0.83 -12.04 -7.76
C ALA A 172 -0.09 -11.77 -8.95
N LEU A 173 0.47 -11.34 -10.08
CA LEU A 173 -0.31 -11.04 -11.29
C LEU A 173 -1.01 -12.27 -11.87
N PHE A 174 -0.37 -13.45 -11.81
CA PHE A 174 -0.89 -14.71 -12.35
C PHE A 174 -1.63 -15.57 -11.31
N GLY A 175 -1.96 -15.03 -10.14
CA GLY A 175 -2.76 -15.73 -9.13
C GLY A 175 -2.07 -16.88 -8.42
N GLN A 176 -0.74 -16.89 -8.40
CA GLN A 176 0.03 -17.88 -7.66
C GLN A 176 0.18 -17.48 -6.19
N ASN A 177 0.28 -18.44 -5.29
CA ASN A 177 0.39 -18.20 -3.87
C ASN A 177 1.61 -17.36 -3.50
N LEU A 178 1.40 -16.38 -2.63
CA LEU A 178 2.45 -15.60 -1.99
C LEU A 178 2.60 -16.04 -0.52
N GLU A 179 3.78 -16.50 -0.18
CA GLU A 179 4.19 -16.81 1.17
C GLU A 179 5.63 -16.35 1.38
N TYR A 180 5.87 -15.62 2.46
CA TYR A 180 7.17 -15.08 2.81
C TYR A 180 7.64 -15.70 4.13
N LYS A 181 8.82 -16.31 4.11
CA LYS A 181 9.52 -16.79 5.29
C LYS A 181 10.73 -15.89 5.52
N LEU A 182 10.80 -15.29 6.67
CA LEU A 182 11.80 -14.29 7.02
C LEU A 182 12.66 -14.79 8.18
N PRO A 183 13.94 -14.46 8.20
CA PRO A 183 14.81 -14.79 9.33
C PRO A 183 14.34 -14.08 10.60
N ALA A 184 14.84 -14.51 11.74
CA ALA A 184 14.64 -13.82 13.00
C ALA A 184 15.26 -12.42 12.95
N SER A 185 14.59 -11.46 13.60
CA SER A 185 15.11 -10.12 13.82
C SER A 185 14.97 -9.76 15.30
N PRO A 186 15.99 -9.15 15.92
CA PRO A 186 15.92 -8.71 17.30
C PRO A 186 14.86 -7.61 17.53
N TYR A 187 14.44 -6.95 16.47
CA TYR A 187 13.39 -5.93 16.52
C TYR A 187 11.97 -6.52 16.54
N ASN A 188 11.80 -7.77 16.07
CA ASN A 188 10.48 -8.38 15.95
C ASN A 188 9.76 -8.51 17.29
N LYS A 189 8.45 -8.29 17.29
CA LYS A 189 7.55 -8.59 18.40
C LYS A 189 6.76 -9.84 18.08
N THR A 190 6.95 -10.89 18.87
CA THR A 190 6.33 -12.22 18.64
C THR A 190 4.81 -12.19 18.78
N GLY A 191 4.14 -13.07 18.04
CA GLY A 191 2.70 -13.26 18.10
C GLY A 191 2.12 -13.70 16.75
N LYS A 192 0.82 -13.94 16.75
CA LYS A 192 0.06 -14.34 15.55
C LYS A 192 -1.04 -13.33 15.27
N ALA A 193 -1.27 -13.06 14.00
CA ALA A 193 -2.35 -12.20 13.57
C ALA A 193 -2.92 -12.67 12.22
N LYS A 194 -4.20 -12.35 12.00
CA LYS A 194 -4.86 -12.53 10.71
C LYS A 194 -5.74 -11.31 10.44
N GLY A 195 -5.59 -10.69 9.29
CA GLY A 195 -6.34 -9.50 8.92
C GLY A 195 -6.06 -9.05 7.50
N GLU A 196 -6.82 -8.07 7.05
CA GLU A 196 -6.60 -7.38 5.78
C GLU A 196 -5.31 -6.57 5.85
N LEU A 197 -4.42 -6.72 4.86
CA LEU A 197 -3.18 -5.96 4.75
C LEU A 197 -3.46 -4.65 4.03
N VAL A 198 -3.08 -3.54 4.66
CA VAL A 198 -3.19 -2.18 4.08
C VAL A 198 -1.92 -1.41 4.37
N GLY A 199 -1.72 -0.29 3.68
CA GLY A 199 -0.57 0.56 3.96
C GLY A 199 0.22 0.93 2.71
N GLY A 200 1.52 1.18 2.88
CA GLY A 200 2.46 1.61 1.86
C GLY A 200 3.49 2.61 2.39
N ASN A 201 3.83 3.62 1.59
CA ASN A 201 4.77 4.65 1.97
C ASN A 201 4.21 5.53 3.09
N LEU A 202 4.95 5.68 4.21
CA LEU A 202 4.49 6.35 5.42
C LEU A 202 4.21 7.83 5.19
N SER A 203 5.07 8.57 4.49
CA SER A 203 4.87 9.99 4.23
C SER A 203 3.66 10.23 3.32
N VAL A 204 3.37 9.33 2.40
CA VAL A 204 2.15 9.38 1.58
C VAL A 204 0.91 9.08 2.42
N LEU A 205 0.93 8.03 3.27
CA LEU A 205 -0.17 7.73 4.20
C LEU A 205 -0.47 8.92 5.12
N TYR A 206 0.57 9.54 5.67
CA TYR A 206 0.46 10.76 6.46
C TYR A 206 -0.18 11.91 5.68
N SER A 207 0.18 12.09 4.40
CA SER A 207 -0.31 13.19 3.56
C SER A 207 -1.78 13.06 3.15
N VAL A 208 -2.35 11.86 3.14
CA VAL A 208 -3.75 11.61 2.75
C VAL A 208 -4.73 11.53 3.93
N MET A 209 -4.23 11.70 5.16
CA MET A 209 -5.08 11.72 6.37
C MET A 209 -6.16 12.80 6.28
N GLY A 210 -7.37 12.47 6.71
CA GLY A 210 -8.53 13.35 6.63
C GLY A 210 -9.17 13.46 5.25
N SER A 211 -8.59 12.82 4.22
CA SER A 211 -9.13 12.81 2.86
C SER A 211 -9.95 11.54 2.57
N LYS A 212 -10.60 11.49 1.39
CA LYS A 212 -11.30 10.29 0.91
C LYS A 212 -10.35 9.10 0.67
N SER A 213 -9.06 9.34 0.62
CA SER A 213 -8.02 8.32 0.41
C SER A 213 -7.41 7.84 1.72
N GLU A 214 -7.84 8.33 2.86
CA GLU A 214 -7.39 7.84 4.17
C GLU A 214 -7.81 6.41 4.41
N ILE A 215 -6.90 5.57 4.89
CA ILE A 215 -7.19 4.16 5.21
C ILE A 215 -8.02 4.06 6.50
N ASP A 216 -9.00 3.17 6.52
CA ASP A 216 -9.57 2.65 7.77
C ASP A 216 -8.63 1.59 8.35
N TYR A 217 -7.96 1.92 9.43
CA TYR A 217 -6.93 1.06 10.07
C TYR A 217 -7.51 -0.01 11.00
N LYS A 218 -8.76 0.15 11.44
CA LYS A 218 -9.36 -0.70 12.48
C LYS A 218 -9.46 -2.18 12.06
N GLY A 219 -8.88 -3.06 12.86
CA GLY A 219 -8.91 -4.51 12.65
C GLY A 219 -8.02 -5.00 11.51
N LYS A 220 -7.12 -4.16 10.99
CA LYS A 220 -6.25 -4.45 9.86
C LYS A 220 -4.80 -4.72 10.28
N ILE A 221 -4.00 -5.14 9.32
CA ILE A 221 -2.55 -5.28 9.41
C ILE A 221 -1.96 -4.14 8.61
N LEU A 222 -1.16 -3.29 9.25
CA LEU A 222 -0.56 -2.12 8.62
C LEU A 222 0.85 -2.44 8.11
N PHE A 223 1.10 -2.21 6.84
CA PHE A 223 2.42 -2.16 6.23
C PHE A 223 2.88 -0.71 6.09
N ILE A 224 4.11 -0.41 6.51
CA ILE A 224 4.75 0.89 6.28
C ILE A 224 6.20 0.72 5.84
N GLU A 225 6.63 1.60 4.95
CA GLU A 225 8.01 1.78 4.48
C GLU A 225 8.25 3.26 4.18
N ASP A 226 9.49 3.73 4.12
CA ASP A 226 9.78 5.09 3.66
C ASP A 226 11.22 5.23 3.14
N LEU A 227 11.48 6.37 2.50
CA LEU A 227 12.74 6.73 1.86
C LEU A 227 13.04 8.22 2.06
N ASP A 228 14.34 8.56 2.31
CA ASP A 228 14.87 9.93 2.19
C ASP A 228 14.15 10.96 3.10
N GLU A 229 13.66 10.48 4.25
CA GLU A 229 13.02 11.34 5.26
C GLU A 229 14.00 11.69 6.39
N TYR A 230 13.82 12.85 7.01
CA TYR A 230 14.52 13.16 8.24
C TYR A 230 14.00 12.31 9.40
N LEU A 231 14.91 11.83 10.26
CA LEU A 231 14.56 10.99 11.42
C LEU A 231 13.52 11.64 12.32
N TYR A 232 13.61 12.95 12.60
CA TYR A 232 12.58 13.66 13.36
C TYR A 232 11.23 13.70 12.63
N HIS A 233 11.23 13.64 11.29
CA HIS A 233 10.00 13.62 10.51
C HIS A 233 9.34 12.23 10.56
N ILE A 234 10.12 11.16 10.53
CA ILE A 234 9.61 9.79 10.80
C ILE A 234 8.92 9.75 12.17
N ASP A 235 9.57 10.28 13.22
CA ASP A 235 8.94 10.37 14.55
C ASP A 235 7.63 11.17 14.51
N ARG A 236 7.64 12.35 13.90
CA ARG A 236 6.46 13.21 13.79
C ARG A 236 5.28 12.54 13.09
N MET A 237 5.53 11.83 11.98
CA MET A 237 4.50 11.09 11.25
C MET A 237 3.91 9.96 12.09
N LEU A 238 4.76 9.16 12.74
CA LEU A 238 4.33 8.08 13.63
C LEU A 238 3.59 8.60 14.86
N MET A 239 4.06 9.69 15.47
CA MET A 239 3.38 10.34 16.59
C MET A 239 2.02 10.91 16.17
N ASN A 240 1.89 11.42 14.94
CA ASN A 240 0.60 11.85 14.42
C ASN A 240 -0.37 10.64 14.31
N LEU A 241 0.06 9.54 13.69
CA LEU A 241 -0.73 8.30 13.60
C LEU A 241 -1.14 7.81 15.00
N ARG A 242 -0.20 7.79 15.97
CA ARG A 242 -0.46 7.38 17.34
C ARG A 242 -1.50 8.26 18.03
N ARG A 243 -1.34 9.60 17.95
CA ARG A 243 -2.26 10.56 18.60
C ARG A 243 -3.65 10.57 18.01
N ASN A 244 -3.80 10.19 16.75
CA ASN A 244 -5.10 10.01 16.10
C ASN A 244 -5.69 8.60 16.29
N GLY A 245 -5.02 7.71 17.06
CA GLY A 245 -5.54 6.38 17.39
C GLY A 245 -5.44 5.36 16.25
N TYR A 246 -4.65 5.63 15.19
CA TYR A 246 -4.57 4.73 14.03
C TYR A 246 -3.88 3.39 14.34
N PHE A 247 -3.08 3.32 15.38
CA PHE A 247 -2.53 2.06 15.88
C PHE A 247 -3.50 1.30 16.79
N ASP A 248 -4.55 1.98 17.29
CA ASP A 248 -5.52 1.37 18.17
C ASP A 248 -6.40 0.38 17.39
N GLY A 249 -6.41 -0.86 17.83
CA GLY A 249 -7.18 -1.91 17.16
C GLY A 249 -6.53 -2.51 15.90
N LEU A 250 -5.28 -2.15 15.55
CA LEU A 250 -4.50 -2.92 14.58
C LEU A 250 -4.28 -4.35 15.07
N LYS A 251 -4.19 -5.29 14.13
CA LYS A 251 -3.87 -6.69 14.42
C LYS A 251 -2.39 -7.01 14.34
N ALA A 252 -1.66 -6.31 13.49
CA ALA A 252 -0.20 -6.41 13.36
C ALA A 252 0.35 -5.19 12.61
N VAL A 253 1.68 -5.02 12.68
CA VAL A 253 2.41 -4.06 11.85
C VAL A 253 3.55 -4.78 11.13
N VAL A 254 3.75 -4.44 9.86
CA VAL A 254 4.86 -4.91 9.01
C VAL A 254 5.67 -3.69 8.59
N ILE A 255 6.94 -3.67 8.97
CA ILE A 255 7.88 -2.59 8.64
C ILE A 255 8.76 -3.06 7.50
N GLY A 256 8.67 -2.36 6.36
CA GLY A 256 9.52 -2.56 5.19
C GLY A 256 10.84 -1.79 5.27
N GLY A 257 11.37 -1.42 4.12
CA GLY A 257 12.57 -0.60 4.00
C GLY A 257 12.36 0.79 4.61
N MET A 258 13.28 1.19 5.49
CA MET A 258 13.42 2.57 5.98
C MET A 258 14.82 3.02 5.56
N THR A 259 14.93 3.57 4.34
CA THR A 259 16.20 3.72 3.63
C THR A 259 16.58 5.18 3.41
N GLU A 260 17.88 5.43 3.29
CA GLU A 260 18.44 6.76 2.97
C GLU A 260 17.92 7.87 3.91
N MET A 261 17.77 7.56 5.21
CA MET A 261 17.27 8.52 6.19
C MET A 261 18.29 9.63 6.45
N ASN A 262 17.78 10.86 6.53
CA ASN A 262 18.57 12.04 6.83
C ASN A 262 18.53 12.38 8.32
N ASP A 263 19.60 12.98 8.82
CA ASP A 263 19.67 13.54 10.17
C ASP A 263 20.08 15.01 10.13
N ASN A 264 19.98 15.68 11.26
CA ASN A 264 20.37 17.08 11.42
C ASN A 264 21.80 17.18 11.97
N ASP A 265 22.37 18.39 11.97
CA ASP A 265 23.69 18.68 12.57
C ASP A 265 23.74 18.24 14.05
N ILE A 266 22.64 18.41 14.78
CA ILE A 266 22.44 17.79 16.09
C ILE A 266 21.68 16.49 15.85
N PRO A 267 22.31 15.32 16.03
CA PRO A 267 21.70 14.03 15.72
C PRO A 267 20.44 13.76 16.51
N TRP A 268 19.46 13.13 15.88
CA TRP A 268 18.24 12.62 16.55
C TRP A 268 18.60 11.55 17.61
N GLY A 269 19.69 10.85 17.41
CA GLY A 269 20.22 9.86 18.36
C GLY A 269 19.58 8.47 18.29
N LYS A 270 18.69 8.23 17.32
CA LYS A 270 18.05 6.94 17.05
C LYS A 270 17.87 6.77 15.55
N ASP A 271 18.02 5.54 15.06
CA ASP A 271 17.63 5.23 13.68
C ASP A 271 16.11 5.08 13.51
N ALA A 272 15.66 4.96 12.27
CA ALA A 272 14.24 4.89 11.95
C ALA A 272 13.55 3.67 12.59
N LEU A 273 14.21 2.51 12.68
CA LEU A 273 13.64 1.31 13.29
C LEU A 273 13.48 1.47 14.80
N GLN A 274 14.45 2.12 15.47
CA GLN A 274 14.37 2.45 16.88
C GLN A 274 13.25 3.45 17.18
N ILE A 275 13.04 4.43 16.30
CA ILE A 275 11.91 5.38 16.38
C ILE A 275 10.58 4.62 16.31
N VAL A 276 10.44 3.71 15.33
CA VAL A 276 9.23 2.86 15.20
C VAL A 276 9.03 2.03 16.47
N GLN A 277 10.10 1.41 17.03
CA GLN A 277 10.02 0.64 18.27
C GLN A 277 9.50 1.49 19.43
N ASP A 278 10.02 2.70 19.61
CA ASP A 278 9.62 3.58 20.70
C ASP A 278 8.13 3.95 20.63
N VAL A 279 7.65 4.26 19.42
CA VAL A 279 6.24 4.62 19.22
C VAL A 279 5.32 3.43 19.45
N LEU A 280 5.73 2.22 19.02
CA LEU A 280 4.89 1.02 19.06
C LEU A 280 5.10 0.13 20.28
N LYS A 281 6.01 0.45 21.21
CA LYS A 281 6.39 -0.41 22.35
C LYS A 281 5.23 -0.87 23.24
N ASP A 282 4.25 0.01 23.45
CA ASP A 282 3.12 -0.23 24.38
C ASP A 282 2.00 -1.08 23.76
N TYR A 283 1.95 -1.18 22.42
CA TYR A 283 0.96 -2.00 21.72
C TYR A 283 1.26 -3.50 21.85
N LYS A 284 0.24 -4.33 21.80
CA LYS A 284 0.37 -5.79 22.08
C LYS A 284 0.36 -6.66 20.81
N PHE A 285 0.10 -6.06 19.66
CA PHE A 285 0.10 -6.81 18.40
C PHE A 285 1.53 -7.23 17.96
N PRO A 286 1.67 -8.29 17.15
CA PRO A 286 2.95 -8.68 16.59
C PRO A 286 3.48 -7.65 15.59
N ILE A 287 4.80 -7.52 15.50
CA ILE A 287 5.47 -6.62 14.56
C ILE A 287 6.58 -7.37 13.83
N ILE A 288 6.61 -7.25 12.52
CA ILE A 288 7.70 -7.73 11.66
C ILE A 288 8.52 -6.51 11.22
N TYR A 289 9.82 -6.56 11.39
CA TYR A 289 10.76 -5.57 10.88
C TYR A 289 11.57 -6.14 9.72
N ASN A 290 12.07 -5.22 8.86
CA ASN A 290 12.88 -5.55 7.70
C ASN A 290 12.17 -6.50 6.72
N PHE A 291 10.85 -6.36 6.55
CA PHE A 291 10.15 -7.06 5.49
C PHE A 291 10.70 -6.60 4.12
N PRO A 292 11.00 -7.51 3.19
CA PRO A 292 11.61 -7.15 1.91
C PRO A 292 10.58 -6.50 0.97
N ALA A 293 10.19 -5.26 1.27
CA ALA A 293 9.31 -4.42 0.45
C ALA A 293 9.58 -2.93 0.71
N GLY A 294 9.27 -2.07 -0.25
CA GLY A 294 9.51 -0.63 -0.20
C GLY A 294 10.69 -0.18 -1.07
N HIS A 295 11.37 0.90 -0.68
CA HIS A 295 12.47 1.50 -1.45
C HIS A 295 13.79 0.73 -1.29
N ILE A 296 13.76 -0.55 -1.62
CA ILE A 296 14.90 -1.46 -1.65
C ILE A 296 14.89 -2.26 -2.96
N LYS A 297 16.03 -2.82 -3.35
CA LYS A 297 16.13 -3.62 -4.59
C LYS A 297 15.26 -4.88 -4.56
N ASP A 298 15.16 -5.52 -3.38
CA ASP A 298 14.31 -6.68 -3.14
C ASP A 298 12.90 -6.24 -2.69
N ASN A 299 12.22 -5.45 -3.52
CA ASN A 299 10.87 -4.96 -3.26
C ASN A 299 9.83 -6.00 -3.69
N ARG A 300 9.58 -6.98 -2.83
CA ARG A 300 8.67 -8.09 -3.09
C ARG A 300 7.21 -7.64 -3.08
N ALA A 301 6.40 -8.29 -3.91
CA ALA A 301 5.01 -7.93 -4.11
C ALA A 301 4.13 -8.26 -2.91
N MET A 302 3.19 -7.39 -2.59
CA MET A 302 2.16 -7.62 -1.57
C MET A 302 0.79 -7.20 -2.10
N ILE A 303 -0.22 -8.04 -1.93
CA ILE A 303 -1.59 -7.72 -2.32
C ILE A 303 -2.24 -6.94 -1.15
N LEU A 304 -2.38 -5.63 -1.32
CA LEU A 304 -3.08 -4.77 -0.36
C LEU A 304 -4.59 -4.93 -0.51
N GLY A 305 -5.29 -4.96 0.62
CA GLY A 305 -6.71 -5.32 0.70
C GLY A 305 -6.94 -6.82 0.93
N LYS A 306 -5.93 -7.68 0.69
CA LYS A 306 -6.06 -9.12 0.89
C LYS A 306 -5.85 -9.53 2.33
N THR A 307 -6.56 -10.56 2.76
CA THR A 307 -6.34 -11.17 4.08
C THR A 307 -4.99 -11.88 4.10
N VAL A 308 -4.20 -11.59 5.14
CA VAL A 308 -2.93 -12.27 5.41
C VAL A 308 -2.92 -12.88 6.81
N SER A 309 -2.22 -14.01 6.94
CA SER A 309 -1.86 -14.61 8.21
C SER A 309 -0.40 -14.34 8.51
N ILE A 310 -0.12 -13.83 9.73
CA ILE A 310 1.22 -13.54 10.23
C ILE A 310 1.51 -14.43 11.42
N ASP A 311 2.70 -15.05 11.43
CA ASP A 311 3.24 -15.78 12.57
C ASP A 311 4.67 -15.28 12.82
N VAL A 312 4.90 -14.61 13.96
CA VAL A 312 6.19 -14.08 14.37
C VAL A 312 6.69 -14.87 15.57
N THR A 313 7.80 -15.57 15.40
CA THR A 313 8.43 -16.42 16.42
C THR A 313 9.84 -15.93 16.74
N ALA A 314 10.47 -16.52 17.73
CA ALA A 314 11.87 -16.24 18.08
C ALA A 314 12.86 -16.66 16.96
N THR A 315 12.47 -17.59 16.08
CA THR A 315 13.36 -18.15 15.03
C THR A 315 13.10 -17.60 13.65
N GLY A 316 12.03 -16.80 13.46
CA GLY A 316 11.68 -16.19 12.18
C GLY A 316 10.22 -15.80 12.10
N SER A 317 9.82 -15.29 10.94
CA SER A 317 8.45 -14.87 10.71
C SER A 317 7.90 -15.43 9.39
N THR A 318 6.58 -15.66 9.35
CA THR A 318 5.88 -16.07 8.14
C THR A 318 4.76 -15.08 7.87
N VAL A 319 4.64 -14.66 6.60
CA VAL A 319 3.50 -13.90 6.08
C VAL A 319 2.90 -14.67 4.93
N LYS A 320 1.63 -15.08 5.05
CA LYS A 320 0.93 -15.87 4.04
C LYS A 320 -0.32 -15.15 3.57
N PHE A 321 -0.45 -14.96 2.28
CA PHE A 321 -1.65 -14.42 1.62
C PHE A 321 -2.68 -15.52 1.40
N GLU A 322 -3.95 -15.24 1.72
CA GLU A 322 -5.05 -16.24 1.68
C GLU A 322 -5.94 -16.11 0.45
#